data_5668c2df362bc3463e5f0e0559958aa8
#
_entry.id   5668c2df362bc3463e5f0e0559958aa8
#
_cell.length_a   1.000
_cell.length_b   1.000
_cell.length_c   1.000
_cell.angle_alpha   90.00
_cell.angle_beta   90.00
_cell.angle_gamma   90.00
#
_symmetry.space_group_name_H-M   'P 1'
#
loop_
_entity.id
_entity.type
_entity.pdbx_description
1 polymer ?
#
loop_
_entity_poly.entity_id
_entity_poly.type
_entity_poly.pdbx_seq_one_letter_code
_entity_poly.pdbx_strand_id
1 'polypeptide(L)'
;SAELLQRCPGIASLDVYEAEARALDLAKRNLADTAVRLPLRFFWQDVASGLTETYDTIVTNPPFHAQQGAARPDIGRAFIAAAAAALVPGGRLWLVANRNLPYELELDANFGSVRIVTQQQGFKIIEAIKGAAATPQPATQAPIRKRRAPSRAAEARAWRGDA
;
A
#
# COMPACT_ATOMS: atom_id res chain seq x y z
N SER A 1 -0.02 -15.86 13.02
CA SER A 1 1.44 -15.57 12.89
C SER A 1 2.29 -16.83 13.12
N ALA A 2 2.07 -17.60 14.19
CA ALA A 2 2.88 -18.81 14.49
C ALA A 2 2.87 -19.81 13.31
N GLU A 3 1.71 -20.16 12.78
CA GLU A 3 1.56 -21.06 11.64
C GLU A 3 2.27 -20.54 10.38
N LEU A 4 2.22 -19.23 10.13
CA LEU A 4 2.93 -18.60 9.03
C LEU A 4 4.44 -18.84 9.15
N LEU A 5 5.01 -18.63 10.33
CA LEU A 5 6.44 -18.79 10.57
C LEU A 5 6.89 -20.25 10.51
N GLN A 6 6.02 -21.19 10.89
CA GLN A 6 6.32 -22.62 10.75
C GLN A 6 6.36 -23.08 9.28
N ARG A 7 5.44 -22.54 8.46
CA ARG A 7 5.32 -22.94 7.04
C ARG A 7 6.19 -22.16 6.08
N CYS A 8 6.68 -20.99 6.49
CA CYS A 8 7.47 -20.09 5.65
C CYS A 8 8.86 -19.86 6.27
N PRO A 9 9.81 -20.81 6.14
CA PRO A 9 11.13 -20.73 6.77
C PRO A 9 12.02 -19.61 6.20
N GLY A 10 11.65 -19.03 5.05
CA GLY A 10 12.38 -17.93 4.42
C GLY A 10 12.07 -16.54 4.98
N ILE A 11 11.21 -16.42 6.00
CA ILE A 11 10.93 -15.13 6.65
C ILE A 11 12.15 -14.72 7.46
N ALA A 12 12.73 -13.54 7.12
CA ALA A 12 13.93 -13.01 7.79
C ALA A 12 13.61 -12.19 9.05
N SER A 13 12.44 -11.53 9.09
CA SER A 13 11.95 -10.77 10.24
C SER A 13 10.43 -10.67 10.20
N LEU A 14 9.79 -10.43 11.34
CA LEU A 14 8.35 -10.23 11.41
C LEU A 14 8.00 -9.09 12.36
N ASP A 15 7.20 -8.16 11.85
CA ASP A 15 6.56 -7.12 12.64
C ASP A 15 5.08 -7.48 12.86
N VAL A 16 4.63 -7.39 14.09
CA VAL A 16 3.24 -7.68 14.48
C VAL A 16 2.59 -6.40 14.95
N TYR A 17 1.54 -5.99 14.27
CA TYR A 17 0.72 -4.82 14.61
C TYR A 17 -0.63 -5.27 15.17
N GLU A 18 -1.03 -4.67 16.26
CA GLU A 18 -2.31 -4.98 16.92
C GLU A 18 -2.81 -3.74 17.69
N ALA A 19 -4.06 -3.39 17.48
CA ALA A 19 -4.70 -2.25 18.14
C ALA A 19 -5.19 -2.57 19.57
N GLU A 20 -5.44 -3.84 19.87
CA GLU A 20 -5.88 -4.30 21.18
C GLU A 20 -4.69 -4.79 22.00
N ALA A 21 -4.40 -4.12 23.13
CA ALA A 21 -3.25 -4.42 23.99
C ALA A 21 -3.24 -5.89 24.48
N ARG A 22 -4.41 -6.43 24.84
CA ARG A 22 -4.54 -7.83 25.31
C ARG A 22 -4.21 -8.82 24.19
N ALA A 23 -4.68 -8.58 22.98
CA ALA A 23 -4.37 -9.41 21.82
C ALA A 23 -2.89 -9.36 21.48
N LEU A 24 -2.26 -8.18 21.59
CA LEU A 24 -0.83 -8.02 21.39
C LEU A 24 -0.02 -8.81 22.43
N ASP A 25 -0.43 -8.81 23.70
CA ASP A 25 0.23 -9.58 24.75
C ASP A 25 0.10 -11.09 24.54
N LEU A 26 -1.05 -11.55 24.04
CA LEU A 26 -1.23 -12.95 23.63
C LEU A 26 -0.33 -13.30 22.44
N ALA A 27 -0.21 -12.40 21.46
CA ALA A 27 0.69 -12.61 20.31
C ALA A 27 2.15 -12.73 20.76
N LYS A 28 2.62 -11.89 21.67
CA LYS A 28 3.96 -11.99 22.27
C LYS A 28 4.21 -13.34 22.94
N ARG A 29 3.26 -13.83 23.73
CA ARG A 29 3.36 -15.15 24.39
C ARG A 29 3.40 -16.28 23.36
N ASN A 30 2.51 -16.25 22.37
CA ASN A 30 2.41 -17.29 21.35
C ASN A 30 3.62 -17.35 20.44
N LEU A 31 4.40 -16.28 20.34
CA LEU A 31 5.58 -16.18 19.49
C LEU A 31 6.90 -16.16 20.26
N ALA A 32 6.86 -16.33 21.60
CA ALA A 32 8.05 -16.26 22.46
C ALA A 32 9.17 -17.21 22.01
N ASP A 33 8.83 -18.47 21.72
CA ASP A 33 9.81 -19.47 21.25
C ASP A 33 10.36 -19.15 19.86
N THR A 34 9.58 -18.44 19.04
CA THR A 34 9.99 -18.04 17.69
C THR A 34 10.93 -16.83 17.73
N ALA A 35 10.81 -15.96 18.71
CA ALA A 35 11.68 -14.79 18.90
C ALA A 35 13.16 -15.16 19.07
N VAL A 36 13.45 -16.39 19.46
CA VAL A 36 14.83 -16.92 19.53
C VAL A 36 15.42 -17.19 18.15
N ARG A 37 14.58 -17.37 17.12
CA ARG A 37 15.00 -17.83 15.78
C ARG A 37 15.09 -16.71 14.75
N LEU A 38 14.30 -15.67 14.90
CA LEU A 38 14.27 -14.51 13.99
C LEU A 38 13.85 -13.22 14.73
N PRO A 39 14.27 -12.05 14.25
CA PRO A 39 13.85 -10.77 14.80
C PRO A 39 12.33 -10.62 14.76
N LEU A 40 11.73 -10.39 15.93
CA LEU A 40 10.30 -10.08 16.10
C LEU A 40 10.16 -8.70 16.75
N ARG A 41 9.32 -7.85 16.16
CA ARG A 41 8.91 -6.58 16.74
C ARG A 41 7.40 -6.56 16.94
N PHE A 42 6.92 -5.91 17.99
CA PHE A 42 5.52 -5.85 18.33
C PHE A 42 5.11 -4.40 18.53
N PHE A 43 4.08 -3.97 17.80
CA PHE A 43 3.60 -2.60 17.78
C PHE A 43 2.14 -2.56 18.27
N TRP A 44 1.92 -1.83 19.35
CA TRP A 44 0.56 -1.50 19.77
C TRP A 44 0.09 -0.29 18.96
N GLN A 45 -0.53 -0.55 17.85
CA GLN A 45 -0.89 0.46 16.87
C GLN A 45 -2.10 0.05 16.04
N ASP A 46 -3.00 0.99 15.78
CA ASP A 46 -4.06 0.85 14.79
C ASP A 46 -3.48 1.02 13.38
N VAL A 47 -3.49 -0.04 12.58
CA VAL A 47 -3.00 -0.06 11.21
C VAL A 47 -3.77 0.89 10.30
N ALA A 48 -5.05 1.18 10.60
CA ALA A 48 -5.85 2.14 9.84
C ALA A 48 -5.27 3.57 9.89
N SER A 49 -4.43 3.89 10.88
CA SER A 49 -3.70 5.16 10.97
C SER A 49 -2.43 5.23 10.11
N GLY A 50 -2.10 4.17 9.38
CA GLY A 50 -0.90 4.01 8.58
C GLY A 50 0.19 3.19 9.27
N LEU A 51 1.22 2.82 8.50
CA LEU A 51 2.42 2.12 8.96
C LEU A 51 3.65 3.00 8.68
N THR A 52 4.60 3.01 9.61
CA THR A 52 5.82 3.83 9.50
C THR A 52 6.96 3.12 8.76
N GLU A 53 6.94 1.81 8.78
CA GLU A 53 7.96 0.96 8.16
C GLU A 53 7.55 0.51 6.77
N THR A 54 8.48 -0.01 5.99
CA THR A 54 8.23 -0.60 4.67
C THR A 54 8.47 -2.11 4.68
N TYR A 55 7.70 -2.85 3.86
CA TYR A 55 7.65 -4.32 3.88
C TYR A 55 7.69 -4.91 2.48
N ASP A 56 8.31 -6.08 2.37
CA ASP A 56 8.21 -6.92 1.17
C ASP A 56 6.87 -7.67 1.10
N THR A 57 6.32 -8.02 2.28
CA THR A 57 5.06 -8.75 2.37
C THR A 57 4.27 -8.31 3.59
N ILE A 58 2.98 -8.08 3.40
CA ILE A 58 2.02 -7.83 4.47
C ILE A 58 0.94 -8.90 4.42
N VAL A 59 0.61 -9.47 5.59
CA VAL A 59 -0.50 -10.43 5.76
C VAL A 59 -1.50 -9.83 6.73
N THR A 60 -2.77 -9.75 6.35
CA THR A 60 -3.80 -9.16 7.19
C THR A 60 -5.15 -9.85 7.06
N ASN A 61 -5.92 -9.84 8.15
CA ASN A 61 -7.34 -10.13 8.20
C ASN A 61 -8.02 -8.96 8.89
N PRO A 62 -8.39 -7.90 8.16
CA PRO A 62 -8.96 -6.70 8.76
C PRO A 62 -10.24 -7.00 9.53
N PRO A 63 -10.51 -6.29 10.62
CA PRO A 63 -11.78 -6.42 11.34
C PRO A 63 -12.93 -5.97 10.43
N PHE A 64 -14.00 -6.77 10.37
CA PHE A 64 -15.16 -6.50 9.52
C PHE A 64 -16.47 -6.31 10.30
N HIS A 65 -16.46 -6.58 11.63
CA HIS A 65 -17.57 -6.32 12.52
C HIS A 65 -17.32 -5.08 13.37
N ALA A 66 -18.28 -4.15 13.40
CA ALA A 66 -18.34 -3.18 14.48
C ALA A 66 -18.83 -3.90 15.75
N GLN A 67 -18.45 -3.38 16.92
CA GLN A 67 -18.89 -3.86 18.23
C GLN A 67 -20.44 -3.87 18.40
N GLN A 68 -21.20 -3.35 17.42
CA GLN A 68 -22.65 -3.25 17.40
C GLN A 68 -23.33 -3.97 16.21
N GLY A 69 -22.65 -4.93 15.58
CA GLY A 69 -23.27 -5.83 14.59
C GLY A 69 -23.36 -5.32 13.14
N ALA A 70 -23.00 -4.07 12.84
CA ALA A 70 -22.95 -3.57 11.46
C ALA A 70 -21.58 -3.87 10.82
N ALA A 71 -21.58 -4.29 9.54
CA ALA A 71 -20.32 -4.44 8.80
C ALA A 71 -19.66 -3.08 8.58
N ARG A 72 -18.35 -2.98 8.83
CA ARG A 72 -17.53 -1.78 8.65
C ARG A 72 -16.49 -1.99 7.53
N PRO A 73 -16.90 -2.01 6.26
CA PRO A 73 -15.99 -2.20 5.14
C PRO A 73 -14.99 -1.04 4.99
N ASP A 74 -15.30 0.13 5.54
CA ASP A 74 -14.42 1.30 5.60
C ASP A 74 -13.12 1.01 6.37
N ILE A 75 -13.17 0.26 7.46
CA ILE A 75 -11.97 -0.14 8.21
C ILE A 75 -11.08 -1.02 7.34
N GLY A 76 -11.66 -2.03 6.67
CA GLY A 76 -10.89 -2.89 5.78
C GLY A 76 -10.26 -2.13 4.60
N ARG A 77 -10.94 -1.14 4.05
CA ARG A 77 -10.37 -0.26 3.01
C ARG A 77 -9.20 0.55 3.55
N ALA A 78 -9.29 1.10 4.76
CA ALA A 78 -8.18 1.80 5.39
C ALA A 78 -6.96 0.89 5.61
N PHE A 79 -7.17 -0.38 6.00
CA PHE A 79 -6.10 -1.38 6.10
C PHE A 79 -5.44 -1.66 4.74
N ILE A 80 -6.23 -1.78 3.66
CA ILE A 80 -5.73 -2.01 2.29
C ILE A 80 -4.88 -0.82 1.84
N ALA A 81 -5.36 0.42 2.06
CA ALA A 81 -4.63 1.64 1.72
C ALA A 81 -3.33 1.76 2.52
N ALA A 82 -3.36 1.51 3.83
CA ALA A 82 -2.18 1.53 4.70
C ALA A 82 -1.14 0.47 4.26
N ALA A 83 -1.59 -0.74 3.94
CA ALA A 83 -0.72 -1.80 3.43
C ALA A 83 -0.11 -1.42 2.08
N ALA A 84 -0.90 -0.86 1.17
CA ALA A 84 -0.39 -0.41 -0.12
C ALA A 84 0.67 0.69 0.02
N ALA A 85 0.51 1.62 0.96
CA ALA A 85 1.49 2.68 1.23
C ALA A 85 2.80 2.11 1.79
N ALA A 86 2.72 1.10 2.66
CA ALA A 86 3.86 0.51 3.35
C ALA A 86 4.59 -0.61 2.57
N LEU A 87 4.03 -1.10 1.48
CA LEU A 87 4.70 -2.10 0.65
C LEU A 87 5.74 -1.45 -0.28
N VAL A 88 6.90 -2.10 -0.41
CA VAL A 88 7.89 -1.76 -1.44
C VAL A 88 7.32 -2.05 -2.85
N PRO A 89 7.83 -1.42 -3.91
CA PRO A 89 7.48 -1.80 -5.28
C PRO A 89 7.69 -3.30 -5.52
N GLY A 90 6.69 -4.00 -6.05
CA GLY A 90 6.69 -5.46 -6.19
C GLY A 90 6.35 -6.24 -4.93
N GLY A 91 6.20 -5.56 -3.80
CA GLY A 91 5.79 -6.17 -2.53
C GLY A 91 4.35 -6.71 -2.58
N ARG A 92 4.01 -7.62 -1.66
CA ARG A 92 2.78 -8.41 -1.71
C ARG A 92 1.90 -8.20 -0.49
N LEU A 93 0.63 -7.99 -0.73
CA LEU A 93 -0.42 -8.07 0.28
C LEU A 93 -1.12 -9.43 0.18
N TRP A 94 -1.20 -10.14 1.31
CA TRP A 94 -2.07 -11.30 1.49
C TRP A 94 -3.22 -10.90 2.41
N LEU A 95 -4.42 -10.86 1.85
CA LEU A 95 -5.63 -10.42 2.53
C LEU A 95 -6.60 -11.59 2.70
N VAL A 96 -7.00 -11.85 3.93
CA VAL A 96 -8.14 -12.71 4.24
C VAL A 96 -9.35 -11.81 4.49
N ALA A 97 -10.45 -12.08 3.81
CA ALA A 97 -11.68 -11.29 3.96
C ALA A 97 -12.92 -12.17 3.84
N ASN A 98 -14.02 -11.75 4.46
CA ASN A 98 -15.32 -12.36 4.18
C ASN A 98 -15.63 -12.22 2.68
N ARG A 99 -16.17 -13.28 2.07
CA ARG A 99 -16.43 -13.33 0.63
C ARG A 99 -17.31 -12.17 0.11
N ASN A 100 -18.23 -11.70 0.95
CA ASN A 100 -19.19 -10.67 0.57
C ASN A 100 -18.69 -9.22 0.75
N LEU A 101 -17.47 -9.03 1.30
CA LEU A 101 -16.92 -7.70 1.48
C LEU A 101 -16.38 -7.14 0.15
N PRO A 102 -16.83 -5.95 -0.29
CA PRO A 102 -16.48 -5.38 -1.59
C PRO A 102 -15.14 -4.61 -1.50
N TYR A 103 -14.02 -5.34 -1.46
CA TYR A 103 -12.68 -4.76 -1.41
C TYR A 103 -12.01 -4.62 -2.79
N GLU A 104 -12.61 -5.15 -3.83
CA GLU A 104 -12.05 -5.22 -5.17
C GLU A 104 -11.66 -3.81 -5.70
N LEU A 105 -12.56 -2.83 -5.59
CA LEU A 105 -12.29 -1.47 -6.05
C LEU A 105 -11.09 -0.82 -5.32
N GLU A 106 -10.98 -1.03 -4.01
CA GLU A 106 -9.87 -0.49 -3.22
C GLU A 106 -8.55 -1.18 -3.59
N LEU A 107 -8.60 -2.49 -3.80
CA LEU A 107 -7.44 -3.26 -4.22
C LEU A 107 -6.97 -2.84 -5.62
N ASP A 108 -7.88 -2.75 -6.60
CA ASP A 108 -7.56 -2.35 -7.99
C ASP A 108 -7.01 -0.92 -8.06
N ALA A 109 -7.48 -0.03 -7.17
CA ALA A 109 -6.98 1.35 -7.11
C ALA A 109 -5.56 1.47 -6.55
N ASN A 110 -5.13 0.54 -5.69
CA ASN A 110 -3.88 0.63 -4.93
C ASN A 110 -2.78 -0.34 -5.40
N PHE A 111 -3.13 -1.37 -6.17
CA PHE A 111 -2.20 -2.43 -6.56
C PHE A 111 -2.14 -2.61 -8.09
N GLY A 112 -0.98 -3.02 -8.58
CA GLY A 112 -0.76 -3.27 -10.01
C GLY A 112 -1.31 -4.62 -10.49
N SER A 113 -1.52 -5.57 -9.57
CA SER A 113 -2.10 -6.89 -9.86
C SER A 113 -2.86 -7.40 -8.64
N VAL A 114 -4.06 -7.92 -8.87
CA VAL A 114 -4.93 -8.48 -7.84
C VAL A 114 -5.47 -9.81 -8.30
N ARG A 115 -5.43 -10.84 -7.46
CA ARG A 115 -6.06 -12.13 -7.77
C ARG A 115 -6.67 -12.78 -6.52
N ILE A 116 -7.79 -13.43 -6.69
CA ILE A 116 -8.37 -14.31 -5.68
C ILE A 116 -7.67 -15.66 -5.79
N VAL A 117 -6.98 -16.05 -4.71
CA VAL A 117 -6.23 -17.31 -4.64
C VAL A 117 -7.15 -18.49 -4.33
N THR A 118 -8.06 -18.28 -3.39
CA THR A 118 -9.08 -19.28 -3.03
C THR A 118 -10.29 -18.65 -2.36
N GLN A 119 -11.41 -19.34 -2.44
CA GLN A 119 -12.64 -19.01 -1.71
C GLN A 119 -13.19 -20.27 -1.07
N GLN A 120 -13.31 -20.27 0.26
CA GLN A 120 -13.86 -21.40 1.01
C GLN A 120 -14.40 -20.95 2.36
N GLN A 121 -15.37 -21.68 2.88
CA GLN A 121 -15.93 -21.46 4.22
C GLN A 121 -16.41 -20.00 4.47
N GLY A 122 -16.91 -19.32 3.44
CA GLY A 122 -17.39 -17.94 3.56
C GLY A 122 -16.29 -16.85 3.49
N PHE A 123 -15.04 -17.25 3.31
CA PHE A 123 -13.89 -16.34 3.16
C PHE A 123 -13.30 -16.38 1.76
N LYS A 124 -12.60 -15.32 1.39
CA LYS A 124 -11.72 -15.24 0.23
C LYS A 124 -10.30 -14.87 0.67
N ILE A 125 -9.31 -15.48 0.02
CA ILE A 125 -7.90 -15.10 0.17
C ILE A 125 -7.48 -14.40 -1.12
N ILE A 126 -6.99 -13.18 -0.97
CA ILE A 126 -6.57 -12.33 -2.07
C ILE A 126 -5.07 -12.09 -1.96
N GLU A 127 -4.37 -12.24 -3.09
CA GLU A 127 -3.03 -11.72 -3.28
C GLU A 127 -3.10 -10.45 -4.11
N ALA A 128 -2.47 -9.38 -3.63
CA ALA A 128 -2.31 -8.15 -4.39
C ALA A 128 -0.82 -7.76 -4.42
N ILE A 129 -0.33 -7.35 -5.59
CA ILE A 129 1.08 -6.99 -5.80
C ILE A 129 1.17 -5.50 -6.05
N LYS A 130 2.00 -4.80 -5.27
CA LYS A 130 2.28 -3.39 -5.46
C LYS A 130 2.90 -3.16 -6.84
N GLY A 131 2.36 -2.24 -7.62
CA GLY A 131 2.93 -1.86 -8.90
C GLY A 131 4.40 -1.44 -8.77
N ALA A 132 5.17 -1.60 -9.85
CA ALA A 132 6.51 -1.03 -9.92
C ALA A 132 6.42 0.49 -9.73
N ALA A 133 7.43 1.08 -9.05
CA ALA A 133 7.54 2.54 -9.02
C ALA A 133 7.51 3.04 -10.47
N ALA A 134 6.64 4.01 -10.77
CA ALA A 134 6.63 4.64 -12.08
C ALA A 134 8.05 5.15 -12.33
N THR A 135 8.72 4.59 -13.35
CA THR A 135 10.00 5.14 -13.79
C THR A 135 9.72 6.59 -14.18
N PRO A 136 10.41 7.58 -13.62
CA PRO A 136 10.21 8.96 -14.03
C PRO A 136 10.40 9.01 -15.55
N GLN A 137 9.34 9.24 -16.30
CA GLN A 137 9.50 9.54 -17.71
C GLN A 137 10.35 10.81 -17.79
N PRO A 138 11.46 10.77 -18.56
CA PRO A 138 12.20 12.00 -18.79
C PRO A 138 11.19 13.02 -19.32
N ALA A 139 11.10 14.17 -18.66
CA ALA A 139 10.18 15.23 -19.04
C ALA A 139 10.36 15.45 -20.55
N THR A 140 9.32 15.16 -21.32
CA THR A 140 9.31 15.42 -22.75
C THR A 140 9.57 16.92 -22.87
N GLN A 141 10.76 17.30 -23.33
CA GLN A 141 11.12 18.69 -23.54
C GLN A 141 10.04 19.30 -24.41
N ALA A 142 9.32 20.25 -23.87
CA ALA A 142 8.38 21.04 -24.64
C ALA A 142 9.12 21.59 -25.86
N PRO A 143 8.55 21.55 -27.07
CA PRO A 143 9.23 22.04 -28.25
C PRO A 143 9.61 23.50 -28.02
N ILE A 144 10.91 23.81 -28.15
CA ILE A 144 11.44 25.15 -28.07
C ILE A 144 10.70 26.00 -29.10
N ARG A 145 9.79 26.83 -28.63
CA ARG A 145 9.12 27.82 -29.49
C ARG A 145 10.17 28.73 -30.06
N LYS A 146 10.61 28.50 -31.31
CA LYS A 146 11.49 29.41 -32.03
C LYS A 146 10.84 30.80 -31.99
N ARG A 147 11.45 31.74 -31.30
CA ARG A 147 11.06 33.16 -31.32
C ARG A 147 11.13 33.61 -32.79
N ARG A 148 9.96 33.93 -33.33
CA ARG A 148 9.86 34.52 -34.67
C ARG A 148 10.65 35.82 -34.68
N ALA A 149 11.59 35.94 -35.56
CA ALA A 149 12.34 37.19 -35.76
C ALA A 149 11.36 38.34 -36.06
N PRO A 150 11.61 39.55 -35.53
CA PRO A 150 10.75 40.68 -35.83
C PRO A 150 10.74 40.93 -37.35
N SER A 151 9.59 41.17 -37.91
CA SER A 151 9.46 41.46 -39.31
C SER A 151 10.07 42.82 -39.64
N ARG A 152 10.71 42.95 -40.81
CA ARG A 152 11.33 44.22 -41.30
C ARG A 152 10.43 45.46 -41.22
N ALA A 153 9.11 45.28 -41.06
CA ALA A 153 8.15 46.37 -40.89
C ALA A 153 8.17 47.00 -39.49
N ALA A 154 8.71 46.32 -38.48
CA ALA A 154 8.84 46.86 -37.11
C ALA A 154 10.08 47.75 -36.94
N GLU A 155 11.14 47.51 -37.70
CA GLU A 155 12.35 48.34 -37.67
C GLU A 155 12.16 49.70 -38.31
N ALA A 156 11.26 49.84 -39.33
CA ALA A 156 11.01 51.11 -40.02
C ALA A 156 10.18 52.13 -39.20
N ARG A 157 9.56 51.71 -38.10
CA ARG A 157 8.78 52.59 -37.22
C ARG A 157 9.60 53.19 -36.06
N ALA A 158 10.73 52.58 -35.70
CA ALA A 158 11.60 53.07 -34.64
C ALA A 158 12.47 54.27 -35.06
N TRP A 159 12.52 54.61 -36.36
CA TRP A 159 13.36 55.67 -36.93
C TRP A 159 12.60 56.96 -37.28
N ARG A 160 11.31 57.08 -36.92
CA ARG A 160 10.46 58.28 -37.10
C ARG A 160 9.83 58.74 -35.80
N GLY A 161 10.59 59.26 -34.94
CA GLY A 161 10.14 59.90 -33.71
C GLY A 161 11.25 60.75 -33.19
N ASP A 162 11.07 62.02 -33.40
CA ASP A 162 11.56 63.21 -32.77
C ASP A 162 12.22 64.18 -33.70
N ALA A 163 11.43 65.10 -34.19
CA ALA A 163 11.75 66.51 -34.46
C ALA A 163 10.52 67.32 -34.11
#